data_9f2b38ef46fb1bc8a664e85141cf7d4d
#
_entry.id   9f2b38ef46fb1bc8a664e85141cf7d4d
#
_cell.length_a   1.000
_cell.length_b   1.000
_cell.length_c   1.000
_cell.angle_alpha   90.00
_cell.angle_beta   90.00
_cell.angle_gamma   90.00
#
_symmetry.space_group_name_H-M   'P 1'
#
loop_
_entity.id
_entity.type
_entity.pdbx_description
1 polymer ?
#
loop_
_entity_poly.entity_id
_entity_poly.type
_entity_poly.pdbx_seq_one_letter_code
_entity_poly.pdbx_strand_id
1 'polypeptide(L)'
;MYSFYNSNFKYRYLGKSKKSAIVSNSAIWVVERYRQTLRKELAKSNRFEPPAYIKDLAEYAKPFVSIGNQTGEGWFLTGEMVELIHSGAPNIVCTQPFACLPNHVVGKGVI
;
A
#
# COMPACT_ATOMS: atom_id res chain seq x y z
N MET A 1 6.03 -6.17 -0.20
CA MET A 1 6.37 -4.73 -0.29
C MET A 1 5.89 -3.94 0.92
N TYR A 2 4.65 -4.08 1.32
CA TYR A 2 4.08 -3.41 2.50
C TYR A 2 4.93 -3.54 3.78
N SER A 3 5.34 -4.76 4.14
CA SER A 3 6.19 -4.99 5.32
C SER A 3 7.56 -4.29 5.23
N PHE A 4 8.15 -4.24 4.05
CA PHE A 4 9.41 -3.53 3.83
C PHE A 4 9.24 -2.01 3.91
N TYR A 5 8.15 -1.49 3.39
CA TYR A 5 7.82 -0.06 3.52
C TYR A 5 7.62 0.33 5.00
N ASN A 6 6.90 -0.49 5.75
CA ASN A 6 6.70 -0.28 7.19
C ASN A 6 8.00 -0.37 8.00
N SER A 7 8.95 -1.19 7.58
CA SER A 7 10.28 -1.23 8.19
C SER A 7 11.03 0.10 8.03
N ASN A 8 10.90 0.76 6.88
CA ASN A 8 11.44 2.10 6.66
C ASN A 8 10.76 3.16 7.51
N PHE A 9 9.44 3.07 7.67
CA PHE A 9 8.70 3.95 8.57
C PHE A 9 9.20 3.81 10.02
N LYS A 10 9.37 2.59 10.50
CA LYS A 10 9.90 2.32 11.85
C LYS A 10 11.31 2.90 12.04
N TYR A 11 12.16 2.86 11.03
CA TYR A 11 13.47 3.50 11.10
C TYR A 11 13.34 5.03 11.23
N ARG A 12 12.51 5.67 10.40
CA ARG A 12 12.37 7.13 10.37
C ARG A 12 11.75 7.71 11.64
N TYR A 13 10.74 7.06 12.19
CA TYR A 13 9.91 7.61 13.27
C TYR A 13 10.20 6.98 14.63
N LEU A 14 10.73 5.78 14.68
CA LEU A 14 11.02 5.07 15.94
C LEU A 14 12.50 4.86 16.18
N GLY A 15 13.38 5.43 15.37
CA GLY A 15 14.83 5.36 15.52
C GLY A 15 15.43 3.95 15.42
N LYS A 16 14.75 3.01 14.76
CA LYS A 16 15.25 1.65 14.55
C LYS A 16 16.38 1.59 13.52
N SER A 17 17.06 0.47 13.45
CA SER A 17 18.31 0.25 12.72
C SER A 17 18.32 0.74 11.25
N LYS A 18 19.33 1.56 10.89
CA LYS A 18 19.66 1.97 9.52
C LYS A 18 19.85 0.77 8.57
N LYS A 19 20.47 -0.30 9.06
CA LYS A 19 20.70 -1.53 8.28
C LYS A 19 19.37 -2.14 7.80
N SER A 20 18.38 -2.20 8.68
CA SER A 20 17.04 -2.69 8.33
C SER A 20 16.37 -1.84 7.25
N ALA A 21 16.53 -0.53 7.28
CA ALA A 21 15.99 0.37 6.26
C ALA A 21 16.65 0.16 4.89
N ILE A 22 17.98 -0.02 4.86
CA ILE A 22 18.73 -0.29 3.62
C ILE A 22 18.30 -1.62 3.00
N VAL A 23 18.24 -2.69 3.81
CA VAL A 23 17.80 -4.01 3.37
C VAL A 23 16.37 -3.95 2.82
N SER A 24 15.47 -3.26 3.52
CA SER A 24 14.08 -3.12 3.11
C SER A 24 13.93 -2.33 1.80
N ASN A 25 14.71 -1.26 1.61
CA ASN A 25 14.73 -0.50 0.36
C ASN A 25 15.27 -1.34 -0.80
N SER A 26 16.33 -2.11 -0.58
CA SER A 26 16.88 -3.02 -1.58
C SER A 26 15.85 -4.09 -1.98
N ALA A 27 15.15 -4.66 -1.01
CA ALA A 27 14.10 -5.63 -1.25
C ALA A 27 12.94 -5.03 -2.07
N ILE A 28 12.49 -3.82 -1.75
CA ILE A 28 11.46 -3.11 -2.53
C ILE A 28 11.97 -2.89 -3.96
N TRP A 29 13.22 -2.45 -4.13
CA TRP A 29 13.80 -2.23 -5.46
C TRP A 29 13.84 -3.52 -6.29
N VAL A 30 14.27 -4.64 -5.71
CA VAL A 30 14.30 -5.94 -6.40
C VAL A 30 12.89 -6.34 -6.84
N VAL A 31 11.90 -6.28 -5.94
CA VAL A 31 10.51 -6.64 -6.26
C VAL A 31 9.95 -5.72 -7.36
N GLU A 32 10.20 -4.42 -7.28
CA GLU A 32 9.77 -3.47 -8.33
C GLU A 32 10.46 -3.75 -9.67
N ARG A 33 11.71 -4.20 -9.66
CA ARG A 33 12.43 -4.59 -10.88
C ARG A 33 11.76 -5.77 -11.59
N TYR A 34 11.32 -6.77 -10.83
CA TYR A 34 10.53 -7.89 -11.38
C TYR A 34 9.15 -7.43 -11.87
N ARG A 35 8.48 -6.56 -11.15
CA ARG A 35 7.16 -6.02 -11.53
C ARG A 35 7.17 -5.16 -12.80
N GLN A 36 8.31 -4.63 -13.22
CA GLN A 36 8.39 -3.78 -14.41
C GLN A 36 7.91 -4.47 -15.68
N THR A 37 8.20 -5.77 -15.84
CA THR A 37 7.72 -6.54 -17.00
C THR A 37 6.19 -6.62 -16.99
N LEU A 38 5.60 -6.98 -15.85
CA LEU A 38 4.15 -7.04 -15.67
C LEU A 38 3.51 -5.66 -15.93
N ARG A 39 4.07 -4.60 -15.36
CA ARG A 39 3.58 -3.23 -15.56
C ARG A 39 3.60 -2.81 -17.02
N LYS A 40 4.67 -3.13 -17.75
CA LYS A 40 4.78 -2.85 -19.19
C LYS A 40 3.72 -3.58 -20.01
N GLU A 41 3.46 -4.84 -19.69
CA GLU A 41 2.44 -5.61 -20.40
C GLU A 41 1.02 -5.11 -20.07
N LEU A 42 0.73 -4.79 -18.82
CA LEU A 42 -0.56 -4.21 -18.43
C LEU A 42 -0.78 -2.83 -19.03
N ALA A 43 0.26 -2.01 -19.16
CA ALA A 43 0.16 -0.69 -19.81
C ALA A 43 -0.19 -0.75 -21.30
N LYS A 44 0.00 -1.90 -21.96
CA LYS A 44 -0.45 -2.14 -23.34
C LYS A 44 -1.92 -2.53 -23.42
N SER A 45 -2.54 -2.85 -22.29
CA SER A 45 -3.94 -3.30 -22.24
C SER A 45 -4.88 -2.10 -22.27
N ASN A 46 -5.95 -2.21 -23.03
CA ASN A 46 -7.06 -1.24 -22.99
C ASN A 46 -8.07 -1.52 -21.85
N ARG A 47 -7.83 -2.57 -21.07
CA ARG A 47 -8.73 -3.06 -20.01
C ARG A 47 -8.19 -2.95 -18.61
N PHE A 48 -6.87 -3.05 -18.45
CA PHE A 48 -6.21 -3.14 -17.16
C PHE A 48 -5.17 -2.05 -17.02
N GLU A 49 -5.13 -1.41 -15.88
CA GLU A 49 -4.11 -0.45 -15.53
C GLU A 49 -2.94 -1.13 -14.79
N PRO A 50 -1.70 -0.61 -14.94
CA PRO A 50 -0.58 -1.08 -14.16
C PRO A 50 -0.80 -0.82 -12.66
N PRO A 51 -0.51 -1.79 -11.77
CA PRO A 51 -0.68 -1.60 -10.34
C PRO A 51 0.18 -0.43 -9.81
N ALA A 52 -0.34 0.34 -8.88
CA ALA A 52 0.35 1.46 -8.25
C ALA A 52 1.64 1.03 -7.51
N TYR A 53 2.55 1.97 -7.32
CA TYR A 53 3.71 1.76 -6.46
C TYR A 53 3.31 1.85 -5.00
N ILE A 54 4.01 1.11 -4.14
CA ILE A 54 3.74 1.14 -2.69
C ILE A 54 3.89 2.54 -2.08
N LYS A 55 4.77 3.36 -2.64
CA LYS A 55 4.96 4.75 -2.21
C LYS A 55 3.75 5.62 -2.53
N ASP A 56 3.19 5.45 -3.71
CA ASP A 56 2.02 6.20 -4.15
C ASP A 56 0.79 5.84 -3.31
N LEU A 57 0.60 4.54 -3.02
CA LEU A 57 -0.45 4.08 -2.11
C LEU A 57 -0.31 4.67 -0.70
N ALA A 58 0.92 4.82 -0.21
CA ALA A 58 1.16 5.47 1.07
C ALA A 58 0.80 6.97 1.04
N GLU A 59 1.09 7.67 -0.06
CA GLU A 59 0.69 9.08 -0.21
C GLU A 59 -0.84 9.22 -0.30
N TYR A 60 -1.53 8.32 -0.99
CA TYR A 60 -2.99 8.31 -1.03
C TYR A 60 -3.63 8.04 0.34
N ALA A 61 -3.01 7.19 1.17
CA ALA A 61 -3.53 6.89 2.50
C ALA A 61 -3.36 8.03 3.50
N LYS A 62 -2.24 8.76 3.45
CA LYS A 62 -1.85 9.78 4.45
C LYS A 62 -2.91 10.79 4.84
N PRO A 63 -3.72 11.35 3.93
CA PRO A 63 -4.75 12.32 4.29
C PRO A 63 -5.88 11.74 5.16
N PHE A 64 -6.08 10.43 5.12
CA PHE A 64 -7.21 9.75 5.74
C PHE A 64 -6.81 8.94 6.97
N VAL A 65 -5.60 8.35 6.95
CA VAL A 65 -5.15 7.45 8.00
C VAL A 65 -3.63 7.58 8.23
N SER A 66 -3.22 7.50 9.48
CA SER A 66 -1.80 7.49 9.80
C SER A 66 -1.11 6.23 9.25
N ILE A 67 0.06 6.39 8.64
CA ILE A 67 0.94 5.29 8.22
C ILE A 67 1.42 4.44 9.42
N GLY A 68 1.22 4.92 10.64
CA GLY A 68 1.41 4.15 11.88
C GLY A 68 0.42 3.00 12.06
N ASN A 69 -0.72 3.01 11.37
CA ASN A 69 -1.67 1.89 11.36
C ASN A 69 -1.11 0.73 10.52
N GLN A 70 -0.30 -0.12 11.13
CA GLN A 70 0.49 -1.15 10.45
C GLN A 70 0.08 -2.59 10.80
N THR A 71 -0.97 -2.77 11.59
CA THR A 71 -1.49 -4.10 11.96
C THR A 71 -2.28 -4.68 10.78
N GLY A 72 -1.97 -5.91 10.40
CA GLY A 72 -2.55 -6.54 9.20
C GLY A 72 -2.24 -5.74 7.94
N GLU A 73 -3.23 -5.50 7.10
CA GLU A 73 -3.13 -4.64 5.91
C GLU A 73 -2.94 -3.16 6.27
N GLY A 74 -3.44 -2.75 7.43
CA GLY A 74 -3.25 -1.40 7.96
C GLY A 74 -3.62 -0.30 6.96
N TRP A 75 -2.81 0.75 6.89
CA TRP A 75 -3.00 1.90 5.98
C TRP A 75 -3.09 1.53 4.50
N PHE A 76 -2.57 0.35 4.14
CA PHE A 76 -2.53 -0.10 2.75
C PHE A 76 -3.94 -0.24 2.15
N LEU A 77 -4.88 -0.78 2.92
CA LEU A 77 -6.27 -0.93 2.50
C LEU A 77 -6.93 0.42 2.16
N THR A 78 -6.72 1.42 3.00
CA THR A 78 -7.18 2.79 2.71
C THR A 78 -6.52 3.36 1.46
N GLY A 79 -5.22 3.16 1.30
CA GLY A 79 -4.47 3.60 0.12
C GLY A 79 -5.00 3.00 -1.17
N GLU A 80 -5.33 1.71 -1.18
CA GLU A 80 -5.94 1.04 -2.33
C GLU A 80 -7.34 1.58 -2.65
N MET A 81 -8.18 1.82 -1.65
CA MET A 81 -9.50 2.43 -1.87
C MET A 81 -9.40 3.80 -2.53
N VAL A 82 -8.53 4.66 -2.03
CA VAL A 82 -8.34 6.01 -2.57
C VAL A 82 -7.75 5.96 -3.98
N GLU A 83 -6.81 5.07 -4.24
CA GLU A 83 -6.23 4.85 -5.57
C GLU A 83 -7.31 4.41 -6.58
N LEU A 84 -8.16 3.44 -6.21
CA LEU A 84 -9.26 2.99 -7.04
C LEU A 84 -10.24 4.12 -7.38
N ILE A 85 -10.58 4.97 -6.41
CA ILE A 85 -11.44 6.14 -6.66
C ILE A 85 -10.78 7.10 -7.65
N HIS A 86 -9.49 7.38 -7.49
CA HIS A 86 -8.75 8.26 -8.40
C HIS A 86 -8.59 7.65 -9.80
N SER A 87 -8.55 6.33 -9.91
CA SER A 87 -8.55 5.61 -11.19
C SER A 87 -9.93 5.57 -11.86
N GLY A 88 -10.95 6.16 -11.24
CA GLY A 88 -12.28 6.27 -11.81
C GLY A 88 -13.23 5.10 -11.50
N ALA A 89 -12.91 4.26 -10.51
CA ALA A 89 -13.83 3.23 -10.05
C ALA A 89 -15.10 3.88 -9.45
N PRO A 90 -16.29 3.67 -10.03
CA PRO A 90 -17.50 4.36 -9.60
C PRO A 90 -18.06 3.82 -8.28
N ASN A 91 -17.73 2.58 -7.94
CA ASN A 91 -18.22 1.91 -6.74
C ASN A 91 -17.15 0.96 -6.20
N ILE A 92 -17.03 0.90 -4.88
CA ILE A 92 -16.11 -0.02 -4.18
C ILE A 92 -16.91 -0.82 -3.15
N VAL A 93 -16.72 -2.13 -3.15
CA VAL A 93 -17.29 -3.03 -2.14
C VAL A 93 -16.18 -3.42 -1.18
N CYS A 94 -16.27 -2.94 0.05
CA CYS A 94 -15.36 -3.32 1.12
C CYS A 94 -15.87 -4.59 1.81
N THR A 95 -15.21 -5.71 1.58
CA THR A 95 -15.52 -6.99 2.24
C THR A 95 -14.47 -7.31 3.29
N GLN A 96 -14.89 -7.92 4.38
CA GLN A 96 -13.99 -8.29 5.45
C GLN A 96 -14.40 -9.59 6.13
N PRO A 97 -13.43 -10.40 6.63
CA PRO A 97 -13.75 -11.51 7.52
C PRO A 97 -14.38 -11.00 8.82
N PHE A 98 -15.22 -11.83 9.44
CA PHE A 98 -15.78 -11.51 10.76
C PHE A 98 -14.66 -11.22 11.76
N ALA A 99 -14.83 -10.14 12.53
CA ALA A 99 -13.88 -9.68 13.56
C ALA A 99 -12.47 -9.32 13.04
N CYS A 100 -12.29 -9.00 11.75
CA CYS A 100 -11.03 -8.47 11.25
C CYS A 100 -10.83 -7.03 11.73
N LEU A 101 -10.15 -6.86 12.87
CA LEU A 101 -9.97 -5.55 13.52
C LEU A 101 -9.29 -4.49 12.61
N PRO A 102 -8.16 -4.78 11.90
CA PRO A 102 -7.57 -3.80 11.02
C PRO A 102 -8.53 -3.28 9.95
N ASN A 103 -9.36 -4.17 9.41
CA ASN A 103 -10.33 -3.82 8.39
C ASN A 103 -11.47 -2.95 8.93
N HIS A 104 -11.87 -3.14 10.19
CA HIS A 104 -12.82 -2.25 10.84
C HIS A 104 -12.29 -0.83 10.99
N VAL A 105 -10.99 -0.68 11.27
CA VAL A 105 -10.37 0.63 11.51
C VAL A 105 -10.06 1.35 10.20
N VAL A 106 -9.33 0.70 9.28
CA VAL A 106 -8.76 1.34 8.08
C VAL A 106 -9.50 0.99 6.77
N GLY A 107 -10.47 0.10 6.84
CA GLY A 107 -11.41 -0.15 5.78
C GLY A 107 -12.72 0.57 6.07
N LYS A 108 -13.64 -0.08 6.78
CA LYS A 108 -14.97 0.45 7.11
C LYS A 108 -14.94 1.79 7.87
N GLY A 109 -13.94 2.01 8.72
CA GLY A 109 -13.85 3.24 9.53
C GLY A 109 -13.43 4.48 8.75
N VAL A 110 -13.04 4.34 7.49
CA VAL A 110 -12.57 5.43 6.61
C VAL A 110 -13.58 5.77 5.52
N ILE A 111 -14.58 4.92 5.32
CA ILE A 111 -15.64 5.09 4.30
C ILE A 111 -16.57 6.23 4.65
#